data_c3826c71710605d1595e8f47dff7f3cb
#
_entry.id   c3826c71710605d1595e8f47dff7f3cb
#
_cell.length_a   1.000
_cell.length_b   1.000
_cell.length_c   1.000
_cell.angle_alpha   90.00
_cell.angle_beta   90.00
_cell.angle_gamma   90.00
#
_symmetry.space_group_name_H-M   'P 1'
#
loop_
_entity.id
_entity.type
_entity.pdbx_description
1 polymer ?
#
loop_
_entity_poly.entity_id
_entity_poly.type
_entity_poly.pdbx_seq_one_letter_code
_entity_poly.pdbx_strand_id
1 'polypeptide(L)'
;MKTIEVYHSVWRMSLLIIVCFAFAAIGVFMLFRGEMAWFDWIGIIFFGGGGLFMTYLVLREFLTRTPYYIITDEGVEVNSGFRKWGVRFADVESFFLTKVATTKMVGIQYKPDAERKKMDESNSVSRSIRKMNSGIAGSAEALPADDLSLKPQQFCDLLNSRLQNYKDNRFH
;
A
#
# COMPACT_ATOMS: atom_id res chain seq x y z
N MET A 1 -5.23 17.49 17.63
CA MET A 1 -6.28 17.07 16.65
C MET A 1 -6.50 15.56 16.74
N LYS A 2 -7.62 15.04 16.17
CA LYS A 2 -7.95 13.61 16.24
C LYS A 2 -7.12 12.82 15.22
N THR A 3 -6.48 11.73 15.64
CA THR A 3 -5.84 10.75 14.76
C THR A 3 -6.87 10.15 13.81
N ILE A 4 -6.52 9.99 12.54
CA ILE A 4 -7.37 9.36 11.52
C ILE A 4 -6.74 8.03 11.14
N GLU A 5 -7.56 6.99 11.23
CA GLU A 5 -7.19 5.63 10.87
C GLU A 5 -7.82 5.26 9.52
N VAL A 6 -7.01 4.73 8.62
CA VAL A 6 -7.45 4.29 7.29
C VAL A 6 -7.13 2.81 7.13
N TYR A 7 -8.15 2.05 6.74
CA TYR A 7 -8.10 0.60 6.60
C TYR A 7 -8.14 0.18 5.13
N HIS A 8 -7.76 -1.06 4.85
CA HIS A 8 -7.98 -1.65 3.54
C HIS A 8 -9.47 -1.83 3.23
N SER A 9 -9.79 -1.86 1.94
CA SER A 9 -11.15 -2.18 1.47
C SER A 9 -11.41 -3.68 1.56
N VAL A 10 -12.20 -4.09 2.54
CA VAL A 10 -12.57 -5.50 2.75
C VAL A 10 -13.19 -6.11 1.49
N TRP A 11 -13.99 -5.35 0.75
CA TRP A 11 -14.65 -5.82 -0.46
C TRP A 11 -13.66 -6.25 -1.56
N ARG A 12 -12.63 -5.44 -1.82
CA ARG A 12 -11.63 -5.76 -2.85
C ARG A 12 -10.76 -6.95 -2.47
N MET A 13 -10.37 -7.02 -1.20
CA MET A 13 -9.62 -8.15 -0.67
C MET A 13 -10.42 -9.45 -0.73
N SER A 14 -11.71 -9.41 -0.36
CA SER A 14 -12.59 -10.55 -0.44
C SER A 14 -12.78 -11.04 -1.88
N LEU A 15 -12.92 -10.14 -2.84
CA LEU A 15 -13.04 -10.50 -4.25
C LEU A 15 -11.78 -11.22 -4.75
N LEU A 16 -10.59 -10.73 -4.40
CA LEU A 16 -9.33 -11.39 -4.76
C LEU A 16 -9.24 -12.80 -4.17
N ILE A 17 -9.63 -12.98 -2.90
CA ILE A 17 -9.67 -14.28 -2.23
C ILE A 17 -10.61 -15.24 -2.95
N ILE A 18 -11.81 -14.78 -3.32
CA ILE A 18 -12.80 -15.59 -4.07
C ILE A 18 -12.21 -16.05 -5.41
N VAL A 19 -11.55 -15.14 -6.14
CA VAL A 19 -10.91 -15.48 -7.43
C VAL A 19 -9.80 -16.53 -7.22
N CYS A 20 -8.95 -16.38 -6.21
CA CYS A 20 -7.91 -17.37 -5.90
C CYS A 20 -8.51 -18.75 -5.61
N PHE A 21 -9.54 -18.83 -4.78
CA PHE A 21 -10.19 -20.12 -4.48
C PHE A 21 -10.95 -20.71 -5.68
N ALA A 22 -11.53 -19.88 -6.55
CA ALA A 22 -12.14 -20.36 -7.78
C ALA A 22 -11.10 -21.04 -8.71
N PHE A 23 -9.92 -20.43 -8.89
CA PHE A 23 -8.85 -21.06 -9.66
C PHE A 23 -8.31 -22.34 -9.00
N ALA A 24 -8.15 -22.35 -7.68
CA ALA A 24 -7.75 -23.56 -6.95
C ALA A 24 -8.80 -24.70 -7.12
N ALA A 25 -10.09 -24.36 -7.06
CA ALA A 25 -11.18 -25.34 -7.26
C ALA A 25 -11.19 -25.92 -8.68
N ILE A 26 -10.92 -25.10 -9.72
CA ILE A 26 -10.80 -25.59 -11.10
C ILE A 26 -9.62 -26.57 -11.19
N GLY A 27 -8.46 -26.27 -10.61
CA GLY A 27 -7.33 -27.20 -10.58
C GLY A 27 -7.65 -28.52 -9.89
N VAL A 28 -8.33 -28.48 -8.74
CA VAL A 28 -8.78 -29.69 -8.03
C VAL A 28 -9.79 -30.49 -8.88
N PHE A 29 -10.71 -29.82 -9.59
CA PHE A 29 -11.66 -30.48 -10.48
C PHE A 29 -10.95 -31.22 -11.63
N MET A 30 -9.91 -30.62 -12.25
CA MET A 30 -9.11 -31.26 -13.27
C MET A 30 -8.37 -32.49 -12.75
N LEU A 31 -7.90 -32.46 -11.49
CA LEU A 31 -7.31 -33.62 -10.81
C LEU A 31 -8.27 -34.82 -10.78
N PHE A 32 -9.55 -34.58 -10.43
CA PHE A 32 -10.56 -35.66 -10.37
C PHE A 32 -10.91 -36.23 -11.74
N ARG A 33 -10.71 -35.47 -12.81
CA ARG A 33 -10.89 -35.98 -14.19
C ARG A 33 -9.72 -36.80 -14.72
N GLY A 34 -8.60 -36.82 -14.03
CA GLY A 34 -7.39 -37.51 -14.51
C GLY A 34 -6.70 -36.83 -15.69
N GLU A 35 -7.10 -35.61 -16.03
CA GLU A 35 -6.55 -34.79 -17.13
C GLU A 35 -5.42 -33.86 -16.69
N MET A 36 -4.79 -34.17 -15.52
CA MET A 36 -3.92 -33.26 -14.83
C MET A 36 -2.51 -33.26 -15.43
N ALA A 37 -2.03 -32.09 -15.85
CA ALA A 37 -0.64 -31.83 -16.17
C ALA A 37 0.12 -31.32 -14.92
N TRP A 38 1.44 -31.43 -14.93
CA TRP A 38 2.27 -30.99 -13.80
C TRP A 38 2.11 -29.50 -13.45
N PHE A 39 1.72 -28.67 -14.42
CA PHE A 39 1.44 -27.22 -14.19
C PHE A 39 0.22 -26.99 -13.29
N ASP A 40 -0.75 -27.91 -13.28
CA ASP A 40 -1.98 -27.75 -12.49
C ASP A 40 -1.67 -27.80 -10.99
N TRP A 41 -0.66 -28.59 -10.60
CA TRP A 41 -0.16 -28.62 -9.23
C TRP A 41 0.41 -27.26 -8.83
N ILE A 42 1.15 -26.61 -9.71
CA ILE A 42 1.68 -25.25 -9.47
C ILE A 42 0.51 -24.29 -9.29
N GLY A 43 -0.53 -24.39 -10.13
CA GLY A 43 -1.73 -23.58 -10.02
C GLY A 43 -2.46 -23.78 -8.69
N ILE A 44 -2.69 -25.03 -8.27
CA ILE A 44 -3.34 -25.34 -6.99
C ILE A 44 -2.53 -24.81 -5.80
N ILE A 45 -1.22 -25.04 -5.79
CA ILE A 45 -0.35 -24.60 -4.70
C ILE A 45 -0.29 -23.07 -4.66
N PHE A 46 -0.14 -22.42 -5.82
CA PHE A 46 -0.04 -20.96 -5.91
C PHE A 46 -1.35 -20.26 -5.55
N PHE A 47 -2.46 -20.65 -6.16
CA PHE A 47 -3.75 -20.01 -5.90
C PHE A 47 -4.39 -20.49 -4.59
N GLY A 48 -4.28 -21.77 -4.24
CA GLY A 48 -4.75 -22.28 -2.97
C GLY A 48 -3.94 -21.74 -1.80
N GLY A 49 -2.62 -21.84 -1.86
CA GLY A 49 -1.71 -21.28 -0.85
C GLY A 49 -1.78 -19.78 -0.76
N GLY A 50 -1.80 -19.09 -1.91
CA GLY A 50 -1.97 -17.64 -1.98
C GLY A 50 -3.33 -17.19 -1.42
N GLY A 51 -4.42 -17.89 -1.75
CA GLY A 51 -5.75 -17.63 -1.23
C GLY A 51 -5.81 -17.78 0.29
N LEU A 52 -5.22 -18.84 0.84
CA LEU A 52 -5.14 -19.06 2.30
C LEU A 52 -4.31 -17.98 2.98
N PHE A 53 -3.17 -17.61 2.40
CA PHE A 53 -2.32 -16.55 2.94
C PHE A 53 -3.05 -15.19 2.96
N MET A 54 -3.72 -14.82 1.87
CA MET A 54 -4.53 -13.59 1.81
C MET A 54 -5.69 -13.62 2.80
N THR A 55 -6.36 -14.77 2.95
CA THR A 55 -7.42 -14.93 3.96
C THR A 55 -6.86 -14.72 5.36
N TYR A 56 -5.69 -15.27 5.67
CA TYR A 56 -5.02 -15.05 6.96
C TYR A 56 -4.72 -13.56 7.19
N LEU A 57 -4.19 -12.84 6.20
CA LEU A 57 -3.88 -11.41 6.33
C LEU A 57 -5.14 -10.57 6.58
N VAL A 58 -6.21 -10.81 5.80
CA VAL A 58 -7.49 -10.10 5.96
C VAL A 58 -8.12 -10.39 7.33
N LEU A 59 -8.12 -11.68 7.73
CA LEU A 59 -8.68 -12.07 9.03
C LEU A 59 -7.88 -11.46 10.18
N ARG A 60 -6.54 -11.46 10.09
CA ARG A 60 -5.68 -10.83 11.06
C ARG A 60 -5.96 -9.32 11.16
N GLU A 61 -6.02 -8.60 10.04
CA GLU A 61 -6.35 -7.16 10.02
C GLU A 61 -7.71 -6.88 10.65
N PHE A 62 -8.71 -7.69 10.31
CA PHE A 62 -10.06 -7.59 10.86
C PHE A 62 -10.12 -7.87 12.38
N LEU A 63 -9.45 -8.91 12.85
CA LEU A 63 -9.43 -9.30 14.27
C LEU A 63 -8.60 -8.33 15.12
N THR A 64 -7.45 -7.87 14.61
CA THR A 64 -6.57 -6.96 15.35
C THR A 64 -6.97 -5.50 15.22
N ARG A 65 -7.91 -5.18 14.31
CA ARG A 65 -8.31 -3.81 13.98
C ARG A 65 -7.12 -2.89 13.74
N THR A 66 -6.08 -3.42 13.10
CA THR A 66 -4.85 -2.69 12.86
C THR A 66 -5.02 -1.82 11.62
N PRO A 67 -5.02 -0.48 11.72
CA PRO A 67 -5.15 0.39 10.55
C PRO A 67 -3.91 0.29 9.65
N TYR A 68 -4.11 0.38 8.34
CA TYR A 68 -3.02 0.41 7.38
C TYR A 68 -2.29 1.75 7.38
N TYR A 69 -3.03 2.86 7.46
CA TYR A 69 -2.48 4.19 7.67
C TYR A 69 -3.00 4.80 8.96
N ILE A 70 -2.10 5.42 9.70
CA ILE A 70 -2.41 6.24 10.87
C ILE A 70 -1.94 7.66 10.56
N ILE A 71 -2.89 8.58 10.37
CA ILE A 71 -2.60 9.98 10.06
C ILE A 71 -2.69 10.76 11.36
N THR A 72 -1.55 11.28 11.80
CA THR A 72 -1.41 12.11 13.00
C THR A 72 -1.29 13.60 12.62
N ASP A 73 -1.08 14.45 13.60
CA ASP A 73 -0.79 15.87 13.35
C ASP A 73 0.66 16.08 12.85
N GLU A 74 1.57 15.13 13.06
CA GLU A 74 2.98 15.25 12.69
C GLU A 74 3.34 14.53 11.38
N GLY A 75 2.48 13.59 10.94
CA GLY A 75 2.78 12.81 9.76
C GLY A 75 1.83 11.64 9.53
N VAL A 76 2.27 10.75 8.67
CA VAL A 76 1.56 9.51 8.30
C VAL A 76 2.42 8.32 8.68
N GLU A 77 1.87 7.42 9.47
CA GLU A 77 2.46 6.12 9.74
C GLU A 77 1.83 5.06 8.84
N VAL A 78 2.67 4.22 8.27
CA VAL A 78 2.28 3.10 7.41
C VAL A 78 2.54 1.80 8.13
N ASN A 79 1.50 1.00 8.30
CA ASN A 79 1.58 -0.31 8.92
C ASN A 79 1.25 -1.40 7.89
N SER A 80 2.26 -1.89 7.19
CA SER A 80 2.09 -2.93 6.17
C SER A 80 1.97 -4.36 6.73
N GLY A 81 1.80 -4.51 8.05
CA GLY A 81 1.77 -5.82 8.71
C GLY A 81 3.15 -6.46 8.92
N PHE A 82 4.11 -6.23 8.03
CA PHE A 82 5.48 -6.72 8.13
C PHE A 82 6.47 -5.64 8.56
N ARG A 83 6.20 -4.39 8.19
CA ARG A 83 7.07 -3.25 8.47
C ARG A 83 6.23 -2.00 8.77
N LYS A 84 6.63 -1.31 9.84
CA LYS A 84 6.14 0.04 10.14
C LYS A 84 7.16 1.06 9.65
N TRP A 85 6.68 2.09 8.98
CA TRP A 85 7.49 3.24 8.57
C TRP A 85 6.60 4.47 8.55
N GLY A 86 7.18 5.65 8.52
CA GLY A 86 6.40 6.88 8.58
C GLY A 86 6.99 7.99 7.73
N VAL A 87 6.13 8.94 7.40
CA VAL A 87 6.43 10.17 6.64
C VAL A 87 6.07 11.36 7.51
N ARG A 88 7.05 12.18 7.86
CA ARG A 88 6.81 13.38 8.65
C ARG A 88 6.40 14.55 7.76
N PHE A 89 5.35 15.28 8.14
CA PHE A 89 4.90 16.47 7.41
C PHE A 89 5.96 17.57 7.37
N ALA A 90 6.88 17.59 8.34
CA ALA A 90 8.02 18.51 8.33
C ALA A 90 8.89 18.40 7.06
N ASP A 91 9.00 17.19 6.52
CA ASP A 91 9.86 16.82 5.39
C ASP A 91 9.12 16.90 4.04
N VAL A 92 7.79 17.04 4.06
CA VAL A 92 6.93 16.99 2.87
C VAL A 92 6.59 18.40 2.38
N GLU A 93 6.61 18.58 1.07
CA GLU A 93 6.15 19.78 0.39
C GLU A 93 4.68 19.66 -0.02
N SER A 94 4.32 18.53 -0.67
CA SER A 94 2.96 18.23 -1.12
C SER A 94 2.74 16.73 -1.34
N PHE A 95 1.47 16.35 -1.40
CA PHE A 95 1.02 15.03 -1.86
C PHE A 95 0.29 15.18 -3.19
N PHE A 96 0.50 14.25 -4.12
CA PHE A 96 -0.16 14.27 -5.43
C PHE A 96 -0.58 12.89 -5.86
N LEU A 97 -1.67 12.82 -6.63
CA LEU A 97 -2.14 11.56 -7.18
C LEU A 97 -1.26 11.15 -8.36
N THR A 98 -0.78 9.91 -8.33
CA THR A 98 0.00 9.31 -9.41
C THR A 98 -0.53 7.92 -9.73
N LYS A 99 -0.08 7.36 -10.83
CA LYS A 99 -0.45 6.01 -11.26
C LYS A 99 0.79 5.26 -11.69
N VAL A 100 1.00 4.09 -11.10
CA VAL A 100 2.07 3.16 -11.48
C VAL A 100 1.42 1.92 -12.08
N ALA A 101 1.63 1.70 -13.38
CA ALA A 101 0.89 0.71 -14.16
C ALA A 101 -0.64 0.91 -14.05
N THR A 102 -1.34 0.01 -13.39
CA THR A 102 -2.80 0.08 -13.18
C THR A 102 -3.17 0.61 -11.78
N THR A 103 -2.22 0.68 -10.85
CA THR A 103 -2.47 1.02 -9.44
C THR A 103 -2.38 2.52 -9.21
N LYS A 104 -3.39 3.10 -8.58
CA LYS A 104 -3.39 4.50 -8.14
C LYS A 104 -2.66 4.61 -6.81
N MET A 105 -1.77 5.58 -6.74
CA MET A 105 -0.93 5.84 -5.57
C MET A 105 -0.93 7.34 -5.25
N VAL A 106 -0.59 7.67 -4.03
CA VAL A 106 -0.30 9.06 -3.63
C VAL A 106 1.21 9.22 -3.55
N GLY A 107 1.77 9.98 -4.49
CA GLY A 107 3.17 10.36 -4.52
C GLY A 107 3.48 11.40 -3.44
N ILE A 108 4.67 11.31 -2.87
CA ILE A 108 5.15 12.22 -1.83
C ILE A 108 6.22 13.11 -2.45
N GLN A 109 5.94 14.40 -2.53
CA GLN A 109 6.94 15.40 -2.88
C GLN A 109 7.63 15.87 -1.61
N TYR A 110 8.90 15.54 -1.47
CA TYR A 110 9.72 15.99 -0.35
C TYR A 110 10.29 17.37 -0.61
N LYS A 111 10.56 18.10 0.47
CA LYS A 111 11.37 19.32 0.40
C LYS A 111 12.80 18.97 -0.07
N PRO A 112 13.49 19.85 -0.83
CA PRO A 112 14.80 19.54 -1.39
C PRO A 112 15.85 19.06 -0.38
N ASP A 113 15.86 19.66 0.81
CA ASP A 113 16.79 19.29 1.88
C ASP A 113 16.49 17.91 2.48
N ALA A 114 15.21 17.59 2.66
CA ALA A 114 14.75 16.29 3.15
C ALA A 114 15.03 15.18 2.11
N GLU A 115 14.84 15.47 0.83
CA GLU A 115 15.11 14.53 -0.25
C GLU A 115 16.60 14.21 -0.35
N ARG A 116 17.48 15.21 -0.28
CA ARG A 116 18.95 15.03 -0.25
C ARG A 116 19.35 14.15 0.93
N LYS A 117 18.90 14.47 2.14
CA LYS A 117 19.20 13.69 3.34
C LYS A 117 18.78 12.23 3.21
N LYS A 118 17.57 11.97 2.71
CA LYS A 118 17.06 10.61 2.46
C LYS A 118 17.86 9.86 1.39
N MET A 119 18.38 10.57 0.37
CA MET A 119 19.25 9.98 -0.65
C MET A 119 20.60 9.59 -0.07
N ASP A 120 21.20 10.45 0.78
CA ASP A 120 22.51 10.21 1.40
C ASP A 120 22.46 9.07 2.42
N GLU A 121 21.38 8.95 3.19
CA GLU A 121 21.15 7.88 4.17
C GLU A 121 20.76 6.55 3.50
N SER A 122 20.47 6.53 2.20
CA SER A 122 20.03 5.34 1.47
C SER A 122 21.20 4.48 1.00
N ASN A 123 21.10 3.17 1.22
CA ASN A 123 22.00 2.19 0.60
C ASN A 123 21.89 2.25 -0.93
N SER A 124 22.95 1.80 -1.64
CA SER A 124 23.02 1.84 -3.11
C SER A 124 21.81 1.21 -3.81
N VAL A 125 21.28 0.11 -3.29
CA VAL A 125 20.08 -0.57 -3.81
C VAL A 125 18.84 0.28 -3.59
N SER A 126 18.63 0.84 -2.38
CA SER A 126 17.51 1.72 -2.07
C SER A 126 17.55 3.01 -2.89
N ARG A 127 18.74 3.55 -3.15
CA ARG A 127 18.94 4.72 -4.00
C ARG A 127 18.54 4.44 -5.46
N SER A 128 18.90 3.28 -6.00
CA SER A 128 18.50 2.87 -7.35
C SER A 128 16.99 2.69 -7.47
N ILE A 129 16.35 2.06 -6.48
CA ILE A 129 14.89 1.89 -6.44
C ILE A 129 14.18 3.24 -6.35
N ARG A 130 14.65 4.18 -5.51
CA ARG A 130 14.09 5.53 -5.41
C ARG A 130 14.20 6.31 -6.72
N LYS A 131 15.36 6.22 -7.38
CA LYS A 131 15.59 6.88 -8.68
C LYS A 131 14.68 6.30 -9.77
N MET A 132 14.48 4.98 -9.77
CA MET A 132 13.55 4.31 -10.68
C MET A 132 12.10 4.73 -10.39
N ASN A 133 11.68 4.74 -9.12
CA ASN A 133 10.35 5.18 -8.73
C ASN A 133 10.09 6.65 -9.09
N SER A 134 11.08 7.53 -8.91
CA SER A 134 10.99 8.94 -9.31
C SER A 134 10.76 9.09 -10.82
N GLY A 135 11.39 8.23 -11.65
CA GLY A 135 11.15 8.22 -13.10
C GLY A 135 9.78 7.69 -13.53
N ILE A 136 9.22 6.73 -12.77
CA ILE A 136 7.95 6.06 -13.11
C ILE A 136 6.75 6.75 -12.45
N ALA A 137 6.86 7.07 -11.17
CA ALA A 137 5.76 7.61 -10.36
C ALA A 137 5.84 9.13 -10.16
N GLY A 138 6.89 9.79 -10.64
CA GLY A 138 7.16 11.22 -10.39
C GLY A 138 7.56 11.51 -8.93
N SER A 139 7.77 10.47 -8.11
CA SER A 139 8.13 10.58 -6.70
C SER A 139 9.03 9.43 -6.28
N ALA A 140 10.01 9.71 -5.41
CA ALA A 140 10.89 8.68 -4.84
C ALA A 140 10.16 7.70 -3.93
N GLU A 141 9.07 8.12 -3.32
CA GLU A 141 8.21 7.32 -2.45
C GLU A 141 6.74 7.59 -2.77
N ALA A 142 5.92 6.53 -2.75
CA ALA A 142 4.48 6.64 -2.97
C ALA A 142 3.71 5.73 -2.02
N LEU A 143 2.52 6.18 -1.63
CA LEU A 143 1.59 5.47 -0.74
C LEU A 143 0.54 4.77 -1.60
N PRO A 144 0.41 3.43 -1.54
CA PRO A 144 -0.69 2.72 -2.18
C PRO A 144 -2.05 3.27 -1.74
N ALA A 145 -2.94 3.54 -2.70
CA ALA A 145 -4.23 4.15 -2.42
C ALA A 145 -5.42 3.42 -3.04
N ASP A 146 -5.19 2.44 -3.92
CA ASP A 146 -6.27 1.75 -4.63
C ASP A 146 -7.07 0.80 -3.73
N ASP A 147 -6.40 0.19 -2.74
CA ASP A 147 -7.00 -0.85 -1.89
C ASP A 147 -7.52 -0.32 -0.55
N LEU A 148 -7.66 1.00 -0.43
CA LEU A 148 -8.15 1.63 0.79
C LEU A 148 -9.68 1.69 0.85
N SER A 149 -10.21 1.84 2.06
CA SER A 149 -11.62 2.17 2.31
C SER A 149 -12.03 3.55 1.78
N LEU A 150 -11.06 4.44 1.57
CA LEU A 150 -11.22 5.75 0.94
C LEU A 150 -10.89 5.70 -0.54
N LYS A 151 -11.51 6.55 -1.34
CA LYS A 151 -11.10 6.73 -2.74
C LYS A 151 -9.71 7.38 -2.79
N PRO A 152 -8.86 7.02 -3.77
CA PRO A 152 -7.50 7.55 -3.89
C PRO A 152 -7.41 9.08 -3.86
N GLN A 153 -8.34 9.77 -4.52
CA GLN A 153 -8.42 11.24 -4.49
C GLN A 153 -8.74 11.77 -3.09
N GLN A 154 -9.73 11.17 -2.41
CA GLN A 154 -10.10 11.56 -1.05
C GLN A 154 -8.96 11.37 -0.06
N PHE A 155 -8.17 10.29 -0.24
CA PHE A 155 -6.99 10.05 0.57
C PHE A 155 -5.91 11.11 0.33
N CYS A 156 -5.65 11.47 -0.93
CA CYS A 156 -4.71 12.54 -1.30
C CYS A 156 -5.15 13.89 -0.73
N ASP A 157 -6.40 14.24 -0.86
CA ASP A 157 -6.97 15.50 -0.35
C ASP A 157 -6.90 15.58 1.18
N LEU A 158 -7.17 14.46 1.85
CA LEU A 158 -7.03 14.32 3.31
C LEU A 158 -5.59 14.58 3.77
N LEU A 159 -4.60 13.99 3.08
CA LEU A 159 -3.19 14.19 3.41
C LEU A 159 -2.75 15.64 3.21
N ASN A 160 -3.16 16.27 2.10
CA ASN A 160 -2.85 17.68 1.85
C ASN A 160 -3.53 18.62 2.86
N SER A 161 -4.76 18.33 3.24
CA SER A 161 -5.47 19.09 4.28
C SER A 161 -4.74 19.02 5.63
N ARG A 162 -4.27 17.83 6.02
CA ARG A 162 -3.48 17.64 7.25
C ARG A 162 -2.12 18.32 7.18
N LEU A 163 -1.46 18.25 6.04
CA LEU A 163 -0.20 18.95 5.80
C LEU A 163 -0.36 20.46 5.90
N GLN A 164 -1.46 21.02 5.36
CA GLN A 164 -1.74 22.44 5.47
C GLN A 164 -1.98 22.86 6.92
N ASN A 165 -2.80 22.11 7.66
CA ASN A 165 -3.03 22.36 9.09
C ASN A 165 -1.73 22.30 9.90
N TYR A 166 -0.82 21.37 9.57
CA TYR A 166 0.50 21.29 10.19
C TYR A 166 1.33 22.54 9.93
N LYS A 167 1.32 23.05 8.68
CA LYS A 167 2.02 24.28 8.31
C LYS A 167 1.46 25.49 9.07
N ASP A 168 0.13 25.62 9.10
CA ASP A 168 -0.54 26.75 9.75
C ASP A 168 -0.29 26.78 11.27
N ASN A 169 -0.33 25.62 11.95
CA ASN A 169 -0.05 25.53 13.39
C ASN A 169 1.42 25.78 13.78
N ARG A 170 2.34 25.81 12.83
CA ARG A 170 3.77 26.07 13.08
C ARG A 170 4.14 27.54 12.93
N PHE A 171 3.26 28.34 12.34
CA PHE A 171 3.47 29.78 12.13
C PHE A 171 2.68 30.63 13.14
N HIS A 172 1.94 30.00 14.05
CA HIS A 172 1.31 30.62 15.23
C HIS A 172 2.01 30.15 16.51
#